data_80d3f71ba93d266c46dffecf64f65bf8
#
_entry.id   80d3f71ba93d266c46dffecf64f65bf8
#
_cell.length_a   1.000
_cell.length_b   1.000
_cell.length_c   1.000
_cell.angle_alpha   90.00
_cell.angle_beta   90.00
_cell.angle_gamma   90.00
#
_symmetry.space_group_name_H-M   'P 1'
#
loop_
_entity.id
_entity.type
_entity.pdbx_description
1 polymer ?
#
loop_
_entity_poly.entity_id
_entity_poly.type
_entity_poly.pdbx_seq_one_letter_code
_entity_poly.pdbx_strand_id
1 'polypeptide(L)'
;MTAAPRRGLSLAHLTVLDATPPELVTVAAAAGFRQVGIRLTAPPSVGVPPYDVLGDTPMLRETLRRMADTGVSVLDVEFLRFEPEHPVGVPEGFLEAGARLGAKYVLVMSAEPEEARTLERFVELCDRAAQYGLHVCLEFAIYTGVKRLADAARMVRKSGRSNASVLVDALHFSRSGGMPADIPSVEPSLYRYAQICDASPGMPTAPPDLIREARTGRLLPGEGVLPLVELVRALPATATLAVEAPVRATAGLSALERAQRAHRAMTQLLDNA
;
A
#
# COMPACT_ATOMS: atom_id res chain seq x y z
N MET A 1 5.99 -19.36 27.78
CA MET A 1 5.04 -18.59 26.93
C MET A 1 5.83 -18.16 25.70
N THR A 2 5.60 -18.78 24.54
CA THR A 2 6.20 -18.31 23.28
C THR A 2 5.57 -16.97 22.94
N ALA A 3 6.40 -15.94 22.78
CA ALA A 3 5.93 -14.62 22.33
C ALA A 3 5.15 -14.81 21.01
N ALA A 4 3.98 -14.19 20.92
CA ALA A 4 3.21 -14.18 19.67
C ALA A 4 4.13 -13.67 18.54
N PRO A 5 4.06 -14.26 17.33
CA PRO A 5 4.87 -13.80 16.23
C PRO A 5 4.61 -12.30 16.00
N ARG A 6 5.68 -11.49 16.04
CA ARG A 6 5.56 -10.06 15.74
C ARG A 6 5.05 -9.89 14.31
N ARG A 7 4.06 -9.03 14.12
CA ARG A 7 3.55 -8.66 12.79
C ARG A 7 4.68 -8.16 11.90
N GLY A 8 4.67 -8.54 10.63
CA GLY A 8 5.61 -8.00 9.64
C GLY A 8 5.42 -6.49 9.50
N LEU A 9 6.53 -5.75 9.39
CA LEU A 9 6.54 -4.31 9.11
C LEU A 9 7.14 -4.05 7.74
N SER A 10 6.43 -3.25 6.93
CA SER A 10 6.86 -2.80 5.61
C SER A 10 6.95 -1.27 5.56
N LEU A 11 7.88 -0.74 4.78
CA LEU A 11 7.94 0.67 4.40
C LEU A 11 7.33 0.84 3.01
N ALA A 12 6.18 1.49 2.92
CA ALA A 12 5.58 1.82 1.63
C ALA A 12 6.37 2.94 0.94
N HIS A 13 6.57 2.83 -0.37
CA HIS A 13 7.40 3.74 -1.15
C HIS A 13 6.96 5.20 -1.03
N LEU A 14 5.64 5.46 -0.95
CA LEU A 14 5.10 6.80 -0.84
C LEU A 14 5.64 7.58 0.37
N THR A 15 6.05 6.91 1.43
CA THR A 15 6.65 7.55 2.63
C THR A 15 7.98 8.24 2.31
N VAL A 16 8.73 7.70 1.35
CA VAL A 16 10.08 8.15 0.94
C VAL A 16 10.21 8.14 -0.59
N LEU A 17 9.21 8.66 -1.28
CA LEU A 17 9.03 8.50 -2.73
C LEU A 17 10.18 9.08 -3.59
N ASP A 18 11.00 9.97 -3.06
CA ASP A 18 12.19 10.50 -3.69
C ASP A 18 13.39 9.51 -3.69
N ALA A 19 13.34 8.45 -2.89
CA ALA A 19 14.30 7.37 -2.96
C ALA A 19 14.02 6.46 -4.16
N THR A 20 15.02 6.17 -4.98
CA THR A 20 14.90 5.16 -6.03
C THR A 20 14.67 3.76 -5.42
N PRO A 21 14.12 2.78 -6.15
CA PRO A 21 13.91 1.43 -5.64
C PRO A 21 15.13 0.79 -4.96
N PRO A 22 16.36 0.85 -5.51
CA PRO A 22 17.54 0.36 -4.79
C PRO A 22 17.87 1.17 -3.52
N GLU A 23 17.66 2.50 -3.53
CA GLU A 23 17.86 3.34 -2.33
C GLU A 23 16.81 3.03 -1.26
N LEU A 24 15.55 2.82 -1.65
CA LEU A 24 14.47 2.42 -0.74
C LEU A 24 14.83 1.15 0.04
N VAL A 25 15.38 0.13 -0.64
CA VAL A 25 15.83 -1.12 0.01
C VAL A 25 16.90 -0.83 1.06
N THR A 26 17.91 0.00 0.72
CA THR A 26 18.99 0.36 1.65
C THR A 26 18.46 1.17 2.84
N VAL A 27 17.60 2.15 2.56
CA VAL A 27 16.97 3.01 3.58
C VAL A 27 16.10 2.19 4.52
N ALA A 28 15.30 1.28 3.99
CA ALA A 28 14.45 0.40 4.79
C ALA A 28 15.26 -0.47 5.74
N ALA A 29 16.31 -1.12 5.23
CA ALA A 29 17.22 -1.93 6.06
C ALA A 29 17.83 -1.11 7.20
N ALA A 30 18.39 0.08 6.88
CA ALA A 30 19.02 0.96 7.85
C ALA A 30 18.03 1.54 8.88
N ALA A 31 16.75 1.67 8.52
CA ALA A 31 15.68 2.11 9.41
C ALA A 31 15.08 0.98 10.28
N GLY A 32 15.40 -0.30 10.00
CA GLY A 32 14.91 -1.45 10.75
C GLY A 32 13.72 -2.19 10.12
N PHE A 33 13.27 -1.78 8.93
CA PHE A 33 12.25 -2.51 8.17
C PHE A 33 12.83 -3.77 7.53
N ARG A 34 12.00 -4.81 7.42
CA ARG A 34 12.34 -6.06 6.74
C ARG A 34 11.62 -6.23 5.41
N GLN A 35 10.64 -5.37 5.15
CA GLN A 35 9.86 -5.39 3.92
C GLN A 35 9.67 -3.97 3.39
N VAL A 36 9.46 -3.87 2.07
CA VAL A 36 9.13 -2.63 1.36
C VAL A 36 7.97 -2.85 0.40
N GLY A 37 7.13 -1.84 0.21
CA GLY A 37 6.30 -1.71 -0.98
C GLY A 37 7.09 -0.92 -2.03
N ILE A 38 7.06 -1.32 -3.31
CA ILE A 38 7.81 -0.62 -4.37
C ILE A 38 6.85 -0.10 -5.42
N ARG A 39 6.87 1.21 -5.69
CA ARG A 39 6.22 1.78 -6.86
C ARG A 39 7.05 1.50 -8.11
N LEU A 40 6.49 0.69 -9.01
CA LEU A 40 7.09 0.39 -10.30
C LEU A 40 6.80 1.50 -11.32
N THR A 41 5.67 2.20 -11.13
CA THR A 41 5.26 3.33 -11.96
C THR A 41 5.12 4.57 -11.10
N ALA A 42 5.88 5.60 -11.40
CA ALA A 42 5.74 6.88 -10.70
C ALA A 42 4.48 7.61 -11.21
N PRO A 43 3.61 8.11 -10.32
CA PRO A 43 2.50 8.94 -10.78
C PRO A 43 3.05 10.25 -11.37
N PRO A 44 2.58 10.67 -12.56
CA PRO A 44 3.06 11.91 -13.20
C PRO A 44 2.94 13.16 -12.33
N SER A 45 2.02 13.13 -11.36
CA SER A 45 1.67 14.26 -10.50
C SER A 45 2.61 14.53 -9.33
N VAL A 46 3.64 13.71 -9.11
CA VAL A 46 4.56 13.85 -7.95
C VAL A 46 5.95 14.36 -8.31
N GLY A 47 6.20 14.68 -9.60
CA GLY A 47 7.50 15.26 -10.01
C GLY A 47 8.70 14.34 -9.88
N VAL A 48 8.49 13.07 -9.60
CA VAL A 48 9.54 12.04 -9.54
C VAL A 48 9.64 11.39 -10.92
N PRO A 49 10.85 11.23 -11.48
CA PRO A 49 11.03 10.50 -12.73
C PRO A 49 10.49 9.08 -12.63
N PRO A 50 9.94 8.49 -13.70
CA PRO A 50 9.58 7.08 -13.69
C PRO A 50 10.80 6.22 -13.37
N TYR A 51 10.60 5.20 -12.53
CA TYR A 51 11.67 4.26 -12.22
C TYR A 51 11.87 3.27 -13.37
N ASP A 52 13.11 3.13 -13.80
CA ASP A 52 13.47 2.17 -14.85
C ASP A 52 13.64 0.76 -14.25
N VAL A 53 12.50 0.15 -13.89
CA VAL A 53 12.45 -1.18 -13.23
C VAL A 53 11.63 -2.21 -14.00
N LEU A 54 11.03 -1.83 -15.14
CA LEU A 54 10.29 -2.76 -15.99
C LEU A 54 11.24 -3.40 -17.01
N GLY A 55 11.26 -4.72 -17.07
CA GLY A 55 12.20 -5.49 -17.88
C GLY A 55 13.55 -5.75 -17.18
N ASP A 56 14.59 -6.10 -17.96
CA ASP A 56 15.92 -6.38 -17.41
C ASP A 56 16.82 -5.14 -17.39
N THR A 57 16.54 -4.22 -16.50
CA THR A 57 17.21 -2.93 -16.40
C THR A 57 18.34 -2.92 -15.37
N PRO A 58 19.31 -1.99 -15.47
CA PRO A 58 20.33 -1.80 -14.44
C PRO A 58 19.72 -1.50 -13.06
N MET A 59 18.63 -0.71 -13.00
CA MET A 59 17.98 -0.36 -11.74
C MET A 59 17.31 -1.58 -11.10
N LEU A 60 16.64 -2.44 -11.86
CA LEU A 60 16.07 -3.67 -11.32
C LEU A 60 17.16 -4.60 -10.79
N ARG A 61 18.26 -4.79 -11.53
CA ARG A 61 19.38 -5.63 -11.09
C ARG A 61 20.02 -5.09 -9.80
N GLU A 62 20.22 -3.77 -9.70
CA GLU A 62 20.76 -3.15 -8.49
C GLU A 62 19.80 -3.28 -7.30
N THR A 63 18.47 -3.17 -7.53
CA THR A 63 17.47 -3.40 -6.49
C THR A 63 17.58 -4.83 -5.95
N LEU A 64 17.60 -5.83 -6.83
CA LEU A 64 17.76 -7.24 -6.46
C LEU A 64 19.06 -7.51 -5.70
N ARG A 65 20.15 -6.91 -6.12
CA ARG A 65 21.45 -7.03 -5.42
C ARG A 65 21.34 -6.49 -3.98
N ARG A 66 20.78 -5.29 -3.80
CA ARG A 66 20.63 -4.70 -2.45
C ARG A 66 19.68 -5.50 -1.58
N MET A 67 18.61 -6.08 -2.16
CA MET A 67 17.75 -7.01 -1.43
C MET A 67 18.53 -8.23 -0.91
N ALA A 68 19.39 -8.81 -1.75
CA ALA A 68 20.25 -9.93 -1.34
C ALA A 68 21.22 -9.53 -0.23
N ASP A 69 21.85 -8.35 -0.35
CA ASP A 69 22.84 -7.84 0.62
C ASP A 69 22.21 -7.49 1.98
N THR A 70 20.95 -7.02 1.99
CA THR A 70 20.27 -6.51 3.21
C THR A 70 19.28 -7.49 3.83
N GLY A 71 18.82 -8.48 3.06
CA GLY A 71 17.74 -9.38 3.47
C GLY A 71 16.36 -8.72 3.50
N VAL A 72 16.20 -7.50 2.95
CA VAL A 72 14.90 -6.85 2.79
C VAL A 72 14.16 -7.51 1.63
N SER A 73 12.89 -7.85 1.84
CA SER A 73 12.00 -8.43 0.83
C SER A 73 10.95 -7.43 0.36
N VAL A 74 10.37 -7.66 -0.82
CA VAL A 74 9.26 -6.85 -1.32
C VAL A 74 7.94 -7.44 -0.86
N LEU A 75 7.11 -6.62 -0.20
CA LEU A 75 5.75 -6.99 0.21
C LEU A 75 4.81 -6.87 -0.98
N ASP A 76 4.78 -5.70 -1.58
CA ASP A 76 3.87 -5.36 -2.66
C ASP A 76 4.53 -4.48 -3.72
N VAL A 77 3.95 -4.51 -4.91
CA VAL A 77 4.27 -3.58 -6.00
C VAL A 77 3.10 -2.66 -6.27
N GLU A 78 3.42 -1.40 -6.44
CA GLU A 78 2.50 -0.30 -6.60
C GLU A 78 2.77 0.43 -7.91
N PHE A 79 1.90 1.08 -8.49
CA PHE A 79 0.51 1.35 -8.20
C PHE A 79 -0.26 1.19 -9.51
N LEU A 80 -1.29 0.37 -9.52
CA LEU A 80 -2.20 0.26 -10.66
C LEU A 80 -3.49 1.02 -10.40
N ARG A 81 -4.05 1.64 -11.45
CA ARG A 81 -5.32 2.33 -11.36
C ARG A 81 -6.15 2.08 -12.61
N PHE A 82 -7.38 1.65 -12.41
CA PHE A 82 -8.34 1.56 -13.50
C PHE A 82 -8.92 2.95 -13.77
N GLU A 83 -8.60 3.50 -14.92
CA GLU A 83 -9.13 4.79 -15.38
C GLU A 83 -10.30 4.57 -16.34
N PRO A 84 -11.35 5.42 -16.32
CA PRO A 84 -12.55 5.23 -17.15
C PRO A 84 -12.25 5.17 -18.65
N GLU A 85 -11.28 5.98 -19.11
CA GLU A 85 -10.99 6.21 -20.51
C GLU A 85 -9.87 5.33 -21.07
N HIS A 86 -9.23 4.52 -20.23
CA HIS A 86 -8.12 3.69 -20.65
C HIS A 86 -8.53 2.20 -20.54
N PRO A 87 -8.29 1.40 -21.60
CA PRO A 87 -8.37 -0.05 -21.45
C PRO A 87 -7.43 -0.48 -20.32
N VAL A 88 -7.69 -1.63 -19.71
CA VAL A 88 -6.92 -2.14 -18.56
C VAL A 88 -5.42 -2.08 -18.85
N GLY A 89 -4.84 -0.94 -18.51
CA GLY A 89 -3.43 -0.71 -18.75
C GLY A 89 -2.59 -1.23 -17.61
N VAL A 90 -2.47 -2.54 -17.47
CA VAL A 90 -1.32 -3.07 -16.74
C VAL A 90 -0.12 -2.84 -17.64
N PRO A 91 0.83 -1.97 -17.27
CA PRO A 91 2.01 -1.74 -18.09
C PRO A 91 2.69 -3.06 -18.43
N GLU A 92 3.17 -3.18 -19.66
CA GLU A 92 3.94 -4.35 -20.06
C GLU A 92 5.13 -4.53 -19.08
N GLY A 93 5.37 -5.78 -18.66
CA GLY A 93 6.42 -6.10 -17.70
C GLY A 93 6.13 -5.76 -16.23
N PHE A 94 5.01 -5.11 -15.88
CA PHE A 94 4.71 -4.75 -14.49
C PHE A 94 4.59 -5.99 -13.58
N LEU A 95 3.80 -6.97 -13.98
CA LEU A 95 3.60 -8.20 -13.20
C LEU A 95 4.88 -9.05 -13.18
N GLU A 96 5.59 -9.12 -14.30
CA GLU A 96 6.89 -9.78 -14.38
C GLU A 96 7.92 -9.15 -13.42
N ALA A 97 8.02 -7.81 -13.42
CA ALA A 97 8.91 -7.09 -12.50
C ALA A 97 8.54 -7.36 -11.04
N GLY A 98 7.25 -7.37 -10.71
CA GLY A 98 6.75 -7.75 -9.39
C GLY A 98 7.18 -9.16 -8.99
N ALA A 99 7.04 -10.14 -9.87
CA ALA A 99 7.47 -11.51 -9.64
C ALA A 99 9.00 -11.62 -9.49
N ARG A 100 9.77 -10.96 -10.34
CA ARG A 100 11.25 -10.93 -10.24
C ARG A 100 11.73 -10.32 -8.92
N LEU A 101 11.02 -9.31 -8.40
CA LEU A 101 11.27 -8.72 -7.09
C LEU A 101 10.80 -9.59 -5.92
N GLY A 102 10.13 -10.72 -6.20
CA GLY A 102 9.57 -11.60 -5.17
C GLY A 102 8.43 -10.95 -4.38
N ALA A 103 7.73 -9.98 -4.98
CA ALA A 103 6.56 -9.37 -4.38
C ALA A 103 5.46 -10.41 -4.13
N LYS A 104 4.66 -10.17 -3.12
CA LYS A 104 3.49 -11.02 -2.81
C LYS A 104 2.21 -10.42 -3.35
N TYR A 105 2.13 -9.11 -3.40
CA TYR A 105 0.90 -8.38 -3.66
C TYR A 105 1.09 -7.32 -4.75
N VAL A 106 -0.01 -7.05 -5.45
CA VAL A 106 -0.18 -5.93 -6.38
C VAL A 106 -1.26 -5.03 -5.80
N LEU A 107 -0.97 -3.76 -5.61
CA LEU A 107 -1.94 -2.76 -5.18
C LEU A 107 -2.65 -2.18 -6.39
N VAL A 108 -3.99 -2.15 -6.34
CA VAL A 108 -4.83 -1.53 -7.36
C VAL A 108 -5.95 -0.71 -6.74
N MET A 109 -6.22 0.46 -7.33
CA MET A 109 -7.43 1.27 -7.10
C MET A 109 -8.26 1.36 -8.38
N SER A 110 -9.52 1.81 -8.26
CA SER A 110 -10.37 2.06 -9.41
C SER A 110 -10.95 3.47 -9.41
N ALA A 111 -10.67 4.25 -10.45
CA ALA A 111 -11.37 5.49 -10.73
C ALA A 111 -12.61 5.28 -11.61
N GLU A 112 -12.82 4.05 -12.10
CA GLU A 112 -13.97 3.66 -12.91
C GLU A 112 -15.26 3.75 -12.09
N PRO A 113 -16.24 4.59 -12.49
CA PRO A 113 -17.48 4.76 -11.74
C PRO A 113 -18.44 3.57 -11.87
N GLU A 114 -18.33 2.78 -12.95
CA GLU A 114 -19.20 1.63 -13.17
C GLU A 114 -18.66 0.36 -12.49
N GLU A 115 -19.43 -0.15 -11.52
CA GLU A 115 -19.06 -1.34 -10.76
C GLU A 115 -18.80 -2.56 -11.66
N ALA A 116 -19.62 -2.76 -12.69
CA ALA A 116 -19.46 -3.89 -13.60
C ALA A 116 -18.11 -3.86 -14.34
N ARG A 117 -17.72 -2.70 -14.86
CA ARG A 117 -16.42 -2.53 -15.53
C ARG A 117 -15.25 -2.65 -14.57
N THR A 118 -15.39 -2.13 -13.35
CA THR A 118 -14.36 -2.33 -12.32
C THR A 118 -14.19 -3.82 -12.02
N LEU A 119 -15.30 -4.57 -11.87
CA LEU A 119 -15.26 -6.01 -11.60
C LEU A 119 -14.59 -6.78 -12.73
N GLU A 120 -14.97 -6.51 -13.98
CA GLU A 120 -14.35 -7.15 -15.16
C GLU A 120 -12.83 -6.96 -15.19
N ARG A 121 -12.37 -5.71 -15.02
CA ARG A 121 -10.94 -5.37 -14.98
C ARG A 121 -10.22 -5.99 -13.80
N PHE A 122 -10.88 -6.02 -12.64
CA PHE A 122 -10.31 -6.62 -11.45
C PHE A 122 -10.12 -8.13 -11.61
N VAL A 123 -11.10 -8.81 -12.21
CA VAL A 123 -11.02 -10.23 -12.56
C VAL A 123 -9.87 -10.49 -13.53
N GLU A 124 -9.79 -9.72 -14.62
CA GLU A 124 -8.70 -9.84 -15.61
C GLU A 124 -7.33 -9.64 -14.95
N LEU A 125 -7.18 -8.62 -14.10
CA LEU A 125 -5.93 -8.39 -13.37
C LEU A 125 -5.59 -9.57 -12.45
N CYS A 126 -6.56 -10.11 -11.73
CA CYS A 126 -6.36 -11.28 -10.87
C CYS A 126 -5.89 -12.50 -11.67
N ASP A 127 -6.53 -12.77 -12.82
CA ASP A 127 -6.19 -13.89 -13.69
C ASP A 127 -4.78 -13.76 -14.28
N ARG A 128 -4.39 -12.55 -14.68
CA ARG A 128 -3.02 -12.26 -15.14
C ARG A 128 -1.99 -12.35 -14.01
N ALA A 129 -2.29 -11.78 -12.85
CA ALA A 129 -1.41 -11.79 -11.68
C ALA A 129 -1.16 -13.21 -11.15
N ALA A 130 -2.16 -14.10 -11.23
CA ALA A 130 -2.04 -15.51 -10.84
C ALA A 130 -0.94 -16.24 -11.61
N GLN A 131 -0.71 -15.91 -12.88
CA GLN A 131 0.34 -16.51 -13.71
C GLN A 131 1.75 -16.19 -13.18
N TYR A 132 1.87 -15.13 -12.39
CA TYR A 132 3.11 -14.68 -11.75
C TYR A 132 3.16 -15.00 -10.24
N GLY A 133 2.17 -15.74 -9.71
CA GLY A 133 2.06 -16.05 -8.28
C GLY A 133 1.72 -14.84 -7.40
N LEU A 134 1.17 -13.78 -7.99
CA LEU A 134 0.84 -12.54 -7.28
C LEU A 134 -0.63 -12.50 -6.85
N HIS A 135 -0.88 -11.97 -5.66
CA HIS A 135 -2.22 -11.62 -5.19
C HIS A 135 -2.53 -10.15 -5.50
N VAL A 136 -3.79 -9.85 -5.78
CA VAL A 136 -4.24 -8.48 -6.07
C VAL A 136 -5.00 -7.94 -4.88
N CYS A 137 -4.58 -6.80 -4.36
CA CYS A 137 -5.20 -6.11 -3.24
C CYS A 137 -5.93 -4.87 -3.74
N LEU A 138 -7.26 -4.87 -3.63
CA LEU A 138 -8.12 -3.76 -4.02
C LEU A 138 -8.20 -2.74 -2.90
N GLU A 139 -7.65 -1.56 -3.15
CA GLU A 139 -7.74 -0.41 -2.27
C GLU A 139 -8.96 0.43 -2.61
N PHE A 140 -9.60 0.98 -1.57
CA PHE A 140 -10.76 1.85 -1.70
C PHE A 140 -10.48 3.24 -1.12
N ALA A 141 -11.11 4.26 -1.68
CA ALA A 141 -11.09 5.62 -1.14
C ALA A 141 -12.38 6.37 -1.51
N ILE A 142 -12.82 7.28 -0.66
CA ILE A 142 -14.09 8.00 -0.83
C ILE A 142 -14.19 8.75 -2.17
N TYR A 143 -13.06 9.13 -2.76
CA TYR A 143 -12.96 9.85 -4.04
C TYR A 143 -12.70 8.95 -5.26
N THR A 144 -12.82 7.62 -5.12
CA THR A 144 -12.63 6.64 -6.19
C THR A 144 -13.95 5.93 -6.55
N GLY A 145 -13.92 5.03 -7.55
CA GLY A 145 -15.06 4.20 -7.92
C GLY A 145 -15.45 3.19 -6.84
N VAL A 146 -14.46 2.67 -6.10
CA VAL A 146 -14.67 1.78 -4.94
C VAL A 146 -14.44 2.62 -3.68
N LYS A 147 -15.51 2.93 -2.95
CA LYS A 147 -15.46 4.00 -1.94
C LYS A 147 -15.27 3.53 -0.51
N ARG A 148 -15.76 2.34 -0.17
CA ARG A 148 -15.84 1.85 1.21
C ARG A 148 -15.35 0.41 1.33
N LEU A 149 -15.02 0.00 2.54
CA LEU A 149 -14.64 -1.38 2.85
C LEU A 149 -15.67 -2.39 2.33
N ALA A 150 -16.97 -2.14 2.56
CA ALA A 150 -18.04 -3.02 2.10
C ALA A 150 -18.09 -3.15 0.56
N ASP A 151 -17.78 -2.08 -0.17
CA ASP A 151 -17.72 -2.08 -1.64
C ASP A 151 -16.55 -2.92 -2.14
N ALA A 152 -15.36 -2.74 -1.54
CA ALA A 152 -14.18 -3.51 -1.88
C ALA A 152 -14.37 -5.01 -1.56
N ALA A 153 -14.90 -5.32 -0.39
CA ALA A 153 -15.19 -6.71 0.00
C ALA A 153 -16.22 -7.37 -0.93
N ARG A 154 -17.29 -6.64 -1.30
CA ARG A 154 -18.27 -7.11 -2.28
C ARG A 154 -17.63 -7.40 -3.62
N MET A 155 -16.76 -6.51 -4.10
CA MET A 155 -16.04 -6.65 -5.37
C MET A 155 -15.13 -7.88 -5.36
N VAL A 156 -14.33 -8.04 -4.30
CA VAL A 156 -13.45 -9.19 -4.11
C VAL A 156 -14.24 -10.50 -4.09
N ARG A 157 -15.35 -10.58 -3.34
CA ARG A 157 -16.21 -11.77 -3.32
C ARG A 157 -16.81 -12.07 -4.70
N LYS A 158 -17.35 -11.04 -5.39
CA LYS A 158 -17.92 -11.18 -6.74
C LYS A 158 -16.90 -11.63 -7.78
N SER A 159 -15.62 -11.30 -7.60
CA SER A 159 -14.57 -11.74 -8.53
C SER A 159 -14.40 -13.27 -8.55
N GLY A 160 -14.68 -13.94 -7.44
CA GLY A 160 -14.51 -15.39 -7.30
C GLY A 160 -13.04 -15.85 -7.41
N ARG A 161 -12.07 -14.94 -7.27
CA ARG A 161 -10.64 -15.23 -7.42
C ARG A 161 -9.96 -15.43 -6.07
N SER A 162 -9.25 -16.55 -5.91
CA SER A 162 -8.57 -16.91 -4.66
C SER A 162 -7.37 -16.01 -4.35
N ASN A 163 -6.82 -15.33 -5.36
CA ASN A 163 -5.74 -14.35 -5.24
C ASN A 163 -6.25 -12.90 -5.14
N ALA A 164 -7.56 -12.68 -4.96
CA ALA A 164 -8.15 -11.37 -4.70
C ALA A 164 -8.20 -11.08 -3.20
N SER A 165 -7.95 -9.84 -2.80
CA SER A 165 -7.93 -9.39 -1.41
C SER A 165 -8.35 -7.92 -1.30
N VAL A 166 -8.67 -7.48 -0.09
CA VAL A 166 -8.93 -6.07 0.21
C VAL A 166 -7.69 -5.46 0.84
N LEU A 167 -7.36 -4.24 0.46
CA LEU A 167 -6.38 -3.42 1.16
C LEU A 167 -7.10 -2.36 1.99
N VAL A 168 -6.78 -2.32 3.28
CA VAL A 168 -7.22 -1.26 4.20
C VAL A 168 -6.05 -0.29 4.39
N ASP A 169 -6.20 0.92 3.85
CA ASP A 169 -5.38 2.07 4.23
C ASP A 169 -6.10 2.84 5.34
N ALA A 170 -5.41 3.16 6.42
CA ALA A 170 -6.01 3.77 7.61
C ALA A 170 -6.67 5.13 7.31
N LEU A 171 -6.04 5.97 6.46
CA LEU A 171 -6.61 7.24 6.04
C LEU A 171 -7.87 7.03 5.21
N HIS A 172 -7.78 6.23 4.16
CA HIS A 172 -8.89 6.00 3.24
C HIS A 172 -10.07 5.32 3.95
N PHE A 173 -9.79 4.39 4.84
CA PHE A 173 -10.80 3.75 5.68
C PHE A 173 -11.54 4.76 6.55
N SER A 174 -10.81 5.58 7.30
CA SER A 174 -11.40 6.63 8.14
C SER A 174 -12.17 7.68 7.32
N ARG A 175 -11.59 8.18 6.22
CA ARG A 175 -12.21 9.19 5.37
C ARG A 175 -13.45 8.68 4.61
N SER A 176 -13.57 7.36 4.49
CA SER A 176 -14.78 6.68 3.96
C SER A 176 -15.85 6.41 5.03
N GLY A 177 -15.65 6.89 6.25
CA GLY A 177 -16.58 6.71 7.37
C GLY A 177 -16.45 5.33 8.04
N GLY A 178 -15.37 4.58 7.76
CA GLY A 178 -15.11 3.29 8.39
C GLY A 178 -14.67 3.43 9.85
N MET A 179 -15.09 2.48 10.66
CA MET A 179 -14.70 2.37 12.07
C MET A 179 -14.02 1.01 12.32
N PRO A 180 -13.07 0.90 13.26
CA PRO A 180 -12.42 -0.39 13.56
C PRO A 180 -13.38 -1.56 13.77
N ALA A 181 -14.59 -1.28 14.30
CA ALA A 181 -15.65 -2.26 14.48
C ALA A 181 -16.20 -2.84 13.16
N ASP A 182 -15.93 -2.22 12.02
CA ASP A 182 -16.37 -2.72 10.72
C ASP A 182 -15.43 -3.80 10.16
N ILE A 183 -14.19 -3.86 10.62
CA ILE A 183 -13.19 -4.84 10.13
C ILE A 183 -13.69 -6.29 10.25
N PRO A 184 -14.30 -6.73 11.36
CA PRO A 184 -14.80 -8.10 11.48
C PRO A 184 -16.00 -8.43 10.57
N SER A 185 -16.58 -7.46 9.86
CA SER A 185 -17.65 -7.70 8.87
C SER A 185 -17.15 -8.35 7.57
N VAL A 186 -15.85 -8.40 7.39
CA VAL A 186 -15.18 -9.00 6.24
C VAL A 186 -14.31 -10.17 6.71
N GLU A 187 -14.27 -11.23 5.94
CA GLU A 187 -13.54 -12.44 6.28
C GLU A 187 -12.05 -12.16 6.53
N PRO A 188 -11.47 -12.64 7.64
CA PRO A 188 -10.05 -12.40 7.95
C PRO A 188 -9.09 -12.79 6.83
N SER A 189 -9.44 -13.80 6.02
CA SER A 189 -8.64 -14.27 4.90
C SER A 189 -8.52 -13.27 3.74
N LEU A 190 -9.38 -12.26 3.68
CA LEU A 190 -9.34 -11.22 2.66
C LEU A 190 -8.39 -10.07 3.03
N TYR A 191 -7.89 -10.01 4.26
CA TYR A 191 -6.90 -9.03 4.70
C TYR A 191 -5.50 -9.64 4.64
N ARG A 192 -4.69 -9.21 3.69
CA ARG A 192 -3.30 -9.68 3.53
C ARG A 192 -2.29 -8.74 4.19
N TYR A 193 -2.49 -7.45 3.99
CA TYR A 193 -1.74 -6.39 4.64
C TYR A 193 -2.62 -5.15 4.77
N ALA A 194 -2.17 -4.18 5.55
CA ALA A 194 -2.82 -2.88 5.69
C ALA A 194 -1.77 -1.77 5.65
N GLN A 195 -2.17 -0.60 5.16
CA GLN A 195 -1.35 0.61 5.19
C GLN A 195 -1.74 1.47 6.38
N ILE A 196 -0.75 1.88 7.16
CA ILE A 196 -0.93 2.59 8.42
C ILE A 196 -0.27 3.97 8.32
N CYS A 197 -1.08 4.98 8.57
CA CYS A 197 -0.68 6.37 8.79
C CYS A 197 -1.65 7.00 9.77
N ASP A 198 -1.41 8.25 10.13
CA ASP A 198 -2.35 9.05 10.90
C ASP A 198 -2.79 10.29 10.10
N ALA A 199 -3.73 11.03 10.64
CA ALA A 199 -4.28 12.22 10.00
C ALA A 199 -4.61 13.32 11.00
N SER A 200 -4.57 14.57 10.53
CA SER A 200 -4.99 15.72 11.31
C SER A 200 -6.48 15.69 11.66
N PRO A 201 -6.88 16.37 12.74
CA PRO A 201 -8.29 16.59 13.05
C PRO A 201 -9.04 17.23 11.86
N GLY A 202 -10.31 16.86 11.73
CA GLY A 202 -11.15 17.32 10.64
C GLY A 202 -11.02 16.42 9.39
N MET A 203 -11.98 16.57 8.51
CA MET A 203 -12.06 15.83 7.25
C MET A 203 -12.18 16.82 6.09
N PRO A 204 -11.28 16.78 5.12
CA PRO A 204 -11.47 17.56 3.90
C PRO A 204 -12.77 17.15 3.22
N THR A 205 -13.51 18.11 2.68
CA THR A 205 -14.79 17.86 2.01
C THR A 205 -14.68 17.86 0.49
N ALA A 206 -13.73 18.62 -0.06
CA ALA A 206 -13.54 18.69 -1.50
C ALA A 206 -12.61 17.56 -1.99
N PRO A 207 -12.93 16.88 -3.10
CA PRO A 207 -12.09 15.81 -3.64
C PRO A 207 -10.62 16.18 -3.87
N PRO A 208 -10.26 17.38 -4.37
CA PRO A 208 -8.86 17.79 -4.50
C PRO A 208 -8.10 17.84 -3.17
N ASP A 209 -8.78 18.22 -2.09
CA ASP A 209 -8.18 18.33 -0.76
C ASP A 209 -7.98 16.94 -0.13
N LEU A 210 -8.94 16.02 -0.33
CA LEU A 210 -8.79 14.61 0.05
C LEU A 210 -7.59 13.96 -0.65
N ILE A 211 -7.44 14.21 -1.95
CA ILE A 211 -6.31 13.70 -2.74
C ILE A 211 -4.99 14.31 -2.23
N ARG A 212 -4.98 15.61 -1.92
CA ARG A 212 -3.79 16.29 -1.39
C ARG A 212 -3.41 15.74 -0.01
N GLU A 213 -4.39 15.51 0.89
CA GLU A 213 -4.16 14.86 2.18
C GLU A 213 -3.52 13.48 2.00
N ALA A 214 -4.10 12.65 1.14
CA ALA A 214 -3.62 11.31 0.87
C ALA A 214 -2.17 11.27 0.34
N ARG A 215 -1.80 12.23 -0.50
CA ARG A 215 -0.50 12.24 -1.20
C ARG A 215 0.62 12.95 -0.45
N THR A 216 0.30 13.91 0.43
CA THR A 216 1.33 14.77 1.06
C THR A 216 0.97 15.25 2.46
N GLY A 217 -0.23 14.96 2.96
CA GLY A 217 -0.77 15.53 4.19
C GLY A 217 -0.99 14.52 5.31
N ARG A 218 -0.46 13.31 5.19
CA ARG A 218 -0.58 12.31 6.25
C ARG A 218 0.34 12.65 7.42
N LEU A 219 0.10 12.03 8.56
CA LEU A 219 0.93 12.08 9.75
C LEU A 219 1.51 10.68 10.03
N LEU A 220 2.59 10.63 10.81
CA LEU A 220 3.11 9.35 11.28
C LEU A 220 2.12 8.69 12.26
N PRO A 221 2.09 7.36 12.35
CA PRO A 221 1.23 6.65 13.28
C PRO A 221 1.35 7.18 14.71
N GLY A 222 0.23 7.58 15.32
CA GLY A 222 0.15 8.15 16.66
C GLY A 222 0.37 9.66 16.77
N GLU A 223 0.60 10.35 15.65
CA GLU A 223 0.73 11.83 15.64
C GLU A 223 -0.61 12.55 15.34
N GLY A 224 -1.68 11.82 15.08
CA GLY A 224 -2.98 12.36 14.69
C GLY A 224 -4.14 11.87 15.54
N VAL A 225 -5.30 11.70 14.90
CA VAL A 225 -6.56 11.39 15.59
C VAL A 225 -7.22 10.08 15.14
N LEU A 226 -6.60 9.32 14.26
CA LEU A 226 -7.19 8.07 13.79
C LEU A 226 -7.14 7.00 14.90
N PRO A 227 -8.19 6.15 15.04
CA PRO A 227 -8.23 5.10 16.06
C PRO A 227 -7.34 3.91 15.68
N LEU A 228 -6.02 4.16 15.56
CA LEU A 228 -5.07 3.21 15.01
C LEU A 228 -4.84 1.98 15.89
N VAL A 229 -4.86 2.15 17.22
CA VAL A 229 -4.71 1.02 18.16
C VAL A 229 -5.86 0.03 17.97
N GLU A 230 -7.08 0.53 17.94
CA GLU A 230 -8.29 -0.27 17.71
C GLU A 230 -8.29 -0.89 16.31
N LEU A 231 -7.86 -0.15 15.29
CA LEU A 231 -7.75 -0.66 13.92
C LEU A 231 -6.75 -1.82 13.85
N VAL A 232 -5.57 -1.65 14.42
CA VAL A 232 -4.53 -2.70 14.44
C VAL A 232 -5.01 -3.94 15.19
N ARG A 233 -5.73 -3.77 16.31
CA ARG A 233 -6.33 -4.88 17.07
C ARG A 233 -7.42 -5.60 16.29
N ALA A 234 -8.21 -4.88 15.49
CA ALA A 234 -9.29 -5.46 14.69
C ALA A 234 -8.78 -6.23 13.47
N LEU A 235 -7.65 -5.83 12.89
CA LEU A 235 -7.04 -6.52 11.76
C LEU A 235 -6.47 -7.89 12.16
N PRO A 236 -6.53 -8.90 11.27
CA PRO A 236 -5.92 -10.21 11.54
C PRO A 236 -4.45 -10.10 11.95
N ALA A 237 -4.03 -10.86 12.95
CA ALA A 237 -2.64 -10.86 13.44
C ALA A 237 -1.62 -11.27 12.36
N THR A 238 -2.06 -11.97 11.32
CA THR A 238 -1.25 -12.39 10.17
C THR A 238 -1.05 -11.30 9.12
N ALA A 239 -1.86 -10.23 9.15
CA ALA A 239 -1.72 -9.12 8.22
C ALA A 239 -0.43 -8.33 8.50
N THR A 240 0.39 -8.15 7.46
CA THR A 240 1.54 -7.23 7.52
C THR A 240 1.06 -5.78 7.61
N LEU A 241 1.77 -4.94 8.34
CA LEU A 241 1.48 -3.51 8.43
C LEU A 241 2.53 -2.72 7.68
N ALA A 242 2.12 -1.97 6.68
CA ALA A 242 2.98 -1.09 5.89
C ALA A 242 2.80 0.35 6.37
N VAL A 243 3.88 1.06 6.67
CA VAL A 243 3.77 2.49 6.99
C VAL A 243 3.73 3.26 5.68
N GLU A 244 2.60 3.93 5.41
CA GLU A 244 2.42 4.80 4.26
C GLU A 244 2.06 6.22 4.71
N ALA A 245 3.08 6.99 5.07
CA ALA A 245 2.93 8.31 5.66
C ALA A 245 3.79 9.38 4.97
N PRO A 246 3.34 9.92 3.81
CA PRO A 246 3.97 11.07 3.18
C PRO A 246 3.69 12.33 4.00
N VAL A 247 4.58 12.66 4.93
CA VAL A 247 4.45 13.77 5.87
C VAL A 247 5.08 15.03 5.29
N ARG A 248 4.28 16.03 4.96
CA ARG A 248 4.76 17.30 4.38
C ARG A 248 5.81 18.01 5.24
N ALA A 249 5.61 18.02 6.54
CA ALA A 249 6.54 18.68 7.48
C ALA A 249 7.94 18.06 7.50
N THR A 250 8.09 16.84 7.02
CA THR A 250 9.38 16.13 6.97
C THR A 250 9.97 16.04 5.56
N ALA A 251 9.39 16.71 4.57
CA ALA A 251 9.86 16.64 3.18
C ALA A 251 11.31 17.12 2.99
N GLY A 252 11.81 17.98 3.88
CA GLY A 252 13.21 18.43 3.87
C GLY A 252 14.21 17.48 4.54
N LEU A 253 13.74 16.41 5.18
CA LEU A 253 14.60 15.40 5.77
C LEU A 253 15.05 14.37 4.74
N SER A 254 16.19 13.72 4.96
CA SER A 254 16.61 12.59 4.14
C SER A 254 15.61 11.44 4.19
N ALA A 255 15.59 10.60 3.16
CA ALA A 255 14.74 9.40 3.12
C ALA A 255 15.00 8.48 4.34
N LEU A 256 16.26 8.37 4.77
CA LEU A 256 16.62 7.58 5.96
C LEU A 256 16.00 8.14 7.24
N GLU A 257 16.08 9.44 7.48
CA GLU A 257 15.48 10.08 8.66
C GLU A 257 13.96 9.90 8.69
N ARG A 258 13.30 10.05 7.52
CA ARG A 258 11.85 9.81 7.40
C ARG A 258 11.49 8.35 7.69
N ALA A 259 12.22 7.40 7.12
CA ALA A 259 12.01 5.98 7.36
C ALA A 259 12.24 5.59 8.83
N GLN A 260 13.28 6.13 9.47
CA GLN A 260 13.55 5.90 10.89
C GLN A 260 12.43 6.45 11.80
N ARG A 261 11.89 7.63 11.48
CA ARG A 261 10.74 8.20 12.20
C ARG A 261 9.50 7.32 12.02
N ALA A 262 9.24 6.87 10.80
CA ALA A 262 8.13 5.97 10.48
C ALA A 262 8.23 4.65 11.24
N HIS A 263 9.42 4.05 11.29
CA HIS A 263 9.66 2.81 12.03
C HIS A 263 9.43 2.99 13.54
N ARG A 264 9.97 4.06 14.14
CA ARG A 264 9.77 4.35 15.56
C ARG A 264 8.29 4.58 15.90
N ALA A 265 7.58 5.38 15.11
CA ALA A 265 6.17 5.65 15.30
C ALA A 265 5.33 4.37 15.25
N MET A 266 5.62 3.50 14.27
CA MET A 266 4.92 2.22 14.15
C MET A 266 5.24 1.27 15.30
N THR A 267 6.48 1.22 15.77
CA THR A 267 6.87 0.40 16.93
C THR A 267 6.13 0.87 18.18
N GLN A 268 6.07 2.17 18.42
CA GLN A 268 5.32 2.74 19.55
C GLN A 268 3.82 2.44 19.48
N LEU A 269 3.22 2.52 18.27
CA LEU A 269 1.82 2.14 18.08
C LEU A 269 1.60 0.67 18.45
N LEU A 270 2.49 -0.24 18.01
CA LEU A 270 2.37 -1.67 18.28
C LEU A 270 2.58 -2.04 19.74
N ASP A 271 3.40 -1.29 20.47
CA ASP A 271 3.59 -1.50 21.92
C ASP A 271 2.32 -1.16 22.72
N ASN A 272 1.39 -0.39 22.12
CA ASN A 272 0.09 -0.02 22.68
C ASN A 272 -1.09 -0.85 22.12
N ALA A 273 -0.85 -1.65 21.06
CA ALA A 273 -1.85 -2.44 20.38
C ALA A 273 -1.77 -3.93 20.76
#